data_671976a172d5e61ea8e8b254417d2137
#
_entry.id   671976a172d5e61ea8e8b254417d2137
#
_cell.length_a   1.000
_cell.length_b   1.000
_cell.length_c   1.000
_cell.angle_alpha   90.00
_cell.angle_beta   90.00
_cell.angle_gamma   90.00
#
_symmetry.space_group_name_H-M   'P 1'
#
loop_
_entity.id
_entity.type
_entity.pdbx_description
1 polymer ?
#
loop_
_entity_poly.entity_id
_entity_poly.type
_entity_poly.pdbx_seq_one_letter_code
_entity_poly.pdbx_strand_id
1 'polypeptide(L)'
;MLFRSLINALRMRPDRIIVGEVRGEEALDMLQAMNTGHDGSLTTVHANSPRDAISRLEVMVSLANANMHLLAIRQQVASAVHILVQVSRLSDGTRRVMNITEVTGIETDVVTLQDIFVFEKRGLGPDGKVVGRFAATGILPKFNEKLVAAGIRLPVELFDEVVPVGCER
;
A
#
# COMPACT_ATOMS: atom_id res chain seq x y z
N MET A 1 16.89 -15.75 6.72
CA MET A 1 17.92 -15.08 5.91
C MET A 1 17.59 -13.60 5.66
N LEU A 2 16.37 -13.22 5.31
CA LEU A 2 15.92 -11.84 5.08
C LEU A 2 16.14 -10.92 6.30
N PHE A 3 15.84 -11.39 7.50
CA PHE A 3 16.03 -10.71 8.78
C PHE A 3 17.43 -10.09 8.93
N ARG A 4 18.49 -10.90 8.75
CA ARG A 4 19.88 -10.41 8.85
C ARG A 4 20.23 -9.39 7.78
N SER A 5 19.67 -9.54 6.58
CA SER A 5 19.90 -8.62 5.46
C SER A 5 19.26 -7.26 5.72
N LEU A 6 18.06 -7.21 6.28
CA LEU A 6 17.37 -5.97 6.63
C LEU A 6 18.12 -5.19 7.72
N ILE A 7 18.55 -5.88 8.80
CA ILE A 7 19.35 -5.25 9.86
C ILE A 7 20.69 -4.70 9.32
N ASN A 8 21.34 -5.44 8.39
CA ASN A 8 22.56 -4.96 7.77
C ASN A 8 22.29 -3.75 6.85
N ALA A 9 21.20 -3.75 6.10
CA ALA A 9 20.78 -2.62 5.29
C ALA A 9 20.59 -1.34 6.13
N LEU A 10 19.92 -1.44 7.27
CA LEU A 10 19.74 -0.33 8.23
C LEU A 10 21.05 0.27 8.72
N ARG A 11 22.08 -0.56 8.90
CA ARG A 11 23.43 -0.09 9.31
C ARG A 11 24.17 0.68 8.24
N MET A 12 23.78 0.53 6.97
CA MET A 12 24.35 1.27 5.83
C MET A 12 23.77 2.68 5.68
N ARG A 13 22.83 3.07 6.54
CA ARG A 13 22.11 4.37 6.52
C ARG A 13 21.52 4.71 5.15
N PRO A 14 20.69 3.83 4.57
CA PRO A 14 20.06 4.09 3.29
C PRO A 14 18.97 5.15 3.44
N ASP A 15 18.70 5.92 2.37
CA ASP A 15 17.53 6.81 2.33
C ASP A 15 16.22 6.01 2.26
N ARG A 16 16.23 4.88 1.54
CA ARG A 16 15.07 4.00 1.34
C ARG A 16 15.48 2.54 1.34
N ILE A 17 14.59 1.70 1.82
CA ILE A 17 14.76 0.25 1.83
C ILE A 17 13.70 -0.38 0.94
N ILE A 18 14.14 -1.18 -0.03
CA ILE A 18 13.25 -1.94 -0.90
C ILE A 18 13.37 -3.41 -0.51
N VAL A 19 12.29 -3.95 0.05
CA VAL A 19 12.16 -5.37 0.39
C VAL A 19 11.35 -6.04 -0.70
N GLY A 20 11.92 -7.06 -1.37
CA GLY A 20 11.27 -7.73 -2.49
C GLY A 20 9.88 -8.30 -2.12
N GLU A 21 9.78 -8.93 -0.97
CA GLU A 21 8.51 -9.37 -0.37
C GLU A 21 8.67 -9.66 1.12
N VAL A 22 7.54 -9.63 1.84
CA VAL A 22 7.44 -10.01 3.25
C VAL A 22 6.49 -11.19 3.38
N ARG A 23 6.92 -12.24 4.08
CA ARG A 23 6.16 -13.50 4.23
C ARG A 23 6.03 -13.98 5.67
N GLY A 24 6.82 -13.42 6.61
CA GLY A 24 6.92 -13.91 7.97
C GLY A 24 7.42 -12.86 8.96
N GLU A 25 8.27 -13.29 9.88
CA GLU A 25 8.74 -12.49 11.04
C GLU A 25 9.48 -11.21 10.65
N GLU A 26 10.08 -11.14 9.47
CA GLU A 26 10.74 -9.94 8.95
C GLU A 26 9.80 -8.74 8.77
N ALA A 27 8.49 -8.95 8.83
CA ALA A 27 7.50 -7.89 8.78
C ALA A 27 7.68 -6.88 9.91
N LEU A 28 8.01 -7.36 11.12
CA LEU A 28 8.22 -6.48 12.27
C LEU A 28 9.41 -5.52 12.05
N ASP A 29 10.55 -6.05 11.59
CA ASP A 29 11.74 -5.24 11.34
C ASP A 29 11.54 -4.26 10.19
N MET A 30 10.82 -4.69 9.16
CA MET A 30 10.44 -3.81 8.05
C MET A 30 9.58 -2.63 8.54
N LEU A 31 8.54 -2.88 9.35
CA LEU A 31 7.71 -1.82 9.91
C LEU A 31 8.50 -0.89 10.83
N GLN A 32 9.43 -1.44 11.64
CA GLN A 32 10.32 -0.63 12.47
C GLN A 32 11.23 0.25 11.61
N ALA A 33 11.80 -0.30 10.53
CA ALA A 33 12.61 0.47 9.60
C ALA A 33 11.82 1.63 8.97
N MET A 34 10.59 1.35 8.50
CA MET A 34 9.71 2.37 7.93
C MET A 34 9.31 3.45 8.94
N ASN A 35 9.18 3.10 10.23
CA ASN A 35 8.85 4.04 11.32
C ASN A 35 10.06 4.84 11.83
N THR A 36 11.28 4.56 11.39
CA THR A 36 12.52 5.17 11.93
C THR A 36 13.28 6.00 10.89
N GLY A 37 12.58 6.74 10.04
CA GLY A 37 13.18 7.74 9.15
C GLY A 37 13.62 7.21 7.79
N HIS A 38 13.08 6.07 7.34
CA HIS A 38 13.30 5.53 6.00
C HIS A 38 12.05 5.72 5.13
N ASP A 39 11.54 6.96 5.09
CA ASP A 39 10.34 7.32 4.32
C ASP A 39 10.51 6.96 2.83
N GLY A 40 9.44 6.42 2.23
CA GLY A 40 9.44 5.97 0.85
C GLY A 40 10.04 4.57 0.65
N SER A 41 10.26 3.81 1.73
CA SER A 41 10.57 2.38 1.64
C SER A 41 9.40 1.59 1.05
N LEU A 42 9.69 0.51 0.33
CA LEU A 42 8.72 -0.28 -0.42
C LEU A 42 8.86 -1.77 -0.11
N THR A 43 7.74 -2.45 -0.09
CA THR A 43 7.71 -3.93 -0.03
C THR A 43 6.51 -4.48 -0.79
N THR A 44 6.52 -5.79 -1.03
CA THR A 44 5.33 -6.50 -1.52
C THR A 44 4.82 -7.48 -0.46
N VAL A 45 3.50 -7.62 -0.41
CA VAL A 45 2.77 -8.58 0.41
C VAL A 45 1.74 -9.27 -0.47
N HIS A 46 1.69 -10.59 -0.46
CA HIS A 46 0.66 -11.33 -1.17
C HIS A 46 -0.67 -11.24 -0.41
N ALA A 47 -1.66 -10.58 -0.99
CA ALA A 47 -2.99 -10.42 -0.43
C ALA A 47 -4.03 -10.26 -1.55
N ASN A 48 -5.29 -10.57 -1.26
CA ASN A 48 -6.38 -10.46 -2.24
C ASN A 48 -6.99 -9.05 -2.29
N SER A 49 -6.80 -8.26 -1.23
CA SER A 49 -7.30 -6.89 -1.11
C SER A 49 -6.36 -6.06 -0.23
N PRO A 50 -6.47 -4.71 -0.26
CA PRO A 50 -5.75 -3.84 0.68
C PRO A 50 -6.04 -4.19 2.14
N ARG A 51 -7.30 -4.52 2.47
CA ARG A 51 -7.71 -4.94 3.81
C ARG A 51 -7.01 -6.24 4.24
N ASP A 52 -6.96 -7.22 3.34
CA ASP A 52 -6.28 -8.49 3.61
C ASP A 52 -4.77 -8.30 3.79
N ALA A 53 -4.17 -7.34 3.08
CA ALA A 53 -2.75 -7.00 3.25
C ALA A 53 -2.46 -6.51 4.68
N ILE A 54 -3.29 -5.63 5.22
CA ILE A 54 -3.18 -5.17 6.61
C ILE A 54 -3.34 -6.33 7.59
N SER A 55 -4.39 -7.14 7.44
CA SER A 55 -4.63 -8.30 8.31
C SER A 55 -3.46 -9.30 8.25
N ARG A 56 -2.88 -9.50 7.08
CA ARG A 56 -1.72 -10.37 6.91
C ARG A 56 -0.47 -9.82 7.59
N LEU A 57 -0.23 -8.50 7.52
CA LEU A 57 0.85 -7.85 8.26
C LEU A 57 0.66 -8.00 9.77
N GLU A 58 -0.57 -7.83 10.29
CA GLU A 58 -0.89 -8.05 11.71
C GLU A 58 -0.50 -9.47 12.14
N VAL A 59 -0.86 -10.49 11.35
CA VAL A 59 -0.52 -11.89 11.63
C VAL A 59 0.99 -12.12 11.61
N MET A 60 1.71 -11.63 10.60
CA MET A 60 3.15 -11.80 10.50
C MET A 60 3.90 -11.16 11.68
N VAL A 61 3.50 -9.95 12.08
CA VAL A 61 4.08 -9.26 13.25
C VAL A 61 3.75 -10.00 14.55
N SER A 62 2.53 -10.53 14.70
CA SER A 62 2.13 -11.34 15.85
C SER A 62 2.95 -12.62 15.98
N LEU A 63 3.32 -13.24 14.86
CA LEU A 63 4.21 -14.41 14.85
C LEU A 63 5.64 -14.05 15.25
N ALA A 64 6.13 -12.85 14.84
CA ALA A 64 7.46 -12.37 15.21
C ALA A 64 7.57 -12.04 16.71
N ASN A 65 6.50 -11.54 17.31
CA ASN A 65 6.46 -11.18 18.73
C ASN A 65 5.08 -11.47 19.33
N ALA A 66 4.92 -12.69 19.84
CA ALA A 66 3.66 -13.16 20.42
C ALA A 66 3.20 -12.39 21.67
N ASN A 67 4.09 -11.61 22.31
CA ASN A 67 3.76 -10.79 23.47
C ASN A 67 3.30 -9.38 23.12
N MET A 68 3.34 -9.00 21.84
CA MET A 68 2.92 -7.69 21.41
C MET A 68 1.39 -7.61 21.37
N HIS A 69 0.82 -6.61 22.06
CA HIS A 69 -0.61 -6.38 22.05
C HIS A 69 -1.10 -5.99 20.65
N LEU A 70 -2.26 -6.52 20.21
CA LEU A 70 -2.77 -6.31 18.85
C LEU A 70 -2.92 -4.82 18.49
N LEU A 71 -3.34 -3.99 19.44
CA LEU A 71 -3.43 -2.53 19.22
C LEU A 71 -2.06 -1.92 18.90
N ALA A 72 -0.99 -2.36 19.58
CA ALA A 72 0.37 -1.88 19.31
C ALA A 72 0.85 -2.29 17.91
N ILE A 73 0.48 -3.51 17.47
CA ILE A 73 0.75 -3.98 16.11
C ILE A 73 0.06 -3.08 15.09
N ARG A 74 -1.23 -2.80 15.29
CA ARG A 74 -2.03 -1.93 14.41
C ARG A 74 -1.48 -0.50 14.36
N GLN A 75 -1.05 0.03 15.49
CA GLN A 75 -0.39 1.34 15.55
C GLN A 75 0.89 1.37 14.72
N GLN A 76 1.72 0.33 14.83
CA GLN A 76 2.93 0.22 14.02
C GLN A 76 2.63 0.13 12.53
N VAL A 77 1.64 -0.68 12.14
CA VAL A 77 1.22 -0.81 10.73
C VAL A 77 0.70 0.52 10.20
N ALA A 78 -0.23 1.16 10.93
CA ALA A 78 -0.84 2.42 10.49
C ALA A 78 0.15 3.59 10.41
N SER A 79 1.21 3.56 11.24
CA SER A 79 2.28 4.57 11.21
C SER A 79 3.28 4.33 10.07
N ALA A 80 3.59 3.06 9.76
CA ALA A 80 4.60 2.69 8.78
C ALA A 80 4.09 2.68 7.34
N VAL A 81 2.86 2.19 7.14
CA VAL A 81 2.27 1.99 5.82
C VAL A 81 1.39 3.18 5.47
N HIS A 82 1.75 3.91 4.42
CA HIS A 82 0.99 5.07 3.96
C HIS A 82 0.07 4.72 2.78
N ILE A 83 0.59 3.94 1.83
CA ILE A 83 -0.09 3.62 0.57
C ILE A 83 -0.03 2.11 0.30
N LEU A 84 -1.14 1.57 -0.14
CA LEU A 84 -1.28 0.20 -0.64
C LEU A 84 -1.65 0.25 -2.11
N VAL A 85 -0.87 -0.40 -2.96
CA VAL A 85 -1.16 -0.54 -4.39
C VAL A 85 -1.53 -2.00 -4.65
N GLN A 86 -2.82 -2.27 -4.83
CA GLN A 86 -3.32 -3.60 -5.12
C GLN A 86 -3.20 -3.91 -6.61
N VAL A 87 -2.47 -4.96 -6.93
CA VAL A 87 -2.33 -5.48 -8.30
C VAL A 87 -2.97 -6.86 -8.38
N SER A 88 -3.83 -7.08 -9.36
CA SER A 88 -4.47 -8.38 -9.58
C SER A 88 -4.32 -8.85 -11.02
N ARG A 89 -4.26 -10.18 -11.18
CA ARG A 89 -4.37 -10.81 -12.49
C ARG A 89 -5.84 -11.00 -12.81
N LEU A 90 -6.27 -10.43 -13.95
CA LEU A 90 -7.65 -10.50 -14.41
C LEU A 90 -7.92 -11.80 -15.19
N SER A 91 -9.20 -12.06 -15.51
CA SER A 91 -9.64 -13.27 -16.22
C SER A 91 -9.07 -13.41 -17.63
N ASP A 92 -8.67 -12.29 -18.25
CA ASP A 92 -7.99 -12.24 -19.55
C ASP A 92 -6.47 -12.49 -19.47
N GLY A 93 -5.95 -12.77 -18.27
CA GLY A 93 -4.54 -12.99 -17.99
C GLY A 93 -3.72 -11.71 -17.80
N THR A 94 -4.26 -10.52 -18.02
CA THR A 94 -3.57 -9.25 -17.81
C THR A 94 -3.42 -8.93 -16.31
N ARG A 95 -2.37 -8.21 -15.94
CA ARG A 95 -2.20 -7.66 -14.60
C ARG A 95 -2.56 -6.19 -14.62
N ARG A 96 -3.39 -5.76 -13.67
CA ARG A 96 -3.79 -4.37 -13.54
C ARG A 96 -3.73 -3.92 -12.09
N VAL A 97 -3.46 -2.64 -11.90
CA VAL A 97 -3.70 -1.98 -10.61
C VAL A 97 -5.21 -1.91 -10.40
N MET A 98 -5.66 -2.47 -9.29
CA MET A 98 -7.07 -2.49 -8.92
C MET A 98 -7.43 -1.34 -8.00
N ASN A 99 -6.57 -1.07 -7.00
CA ASN A 99 -6.77 0.00 -6.04
C ASN A 99 -5.44 0.69 -5.75
N ILE A 100 -5.51 2.00 -5.52
CA ILE A 100 -4.52 2.74 -4.75
C ILE A 100 -5.24 3.24 -3.51
N THR A 101 -4.83 2.74 -2.35
CA THR A 101 -5.51 2.92 -1.07
C THR A 101 -4.58 3.58 -0.08
N GLU A 102 -5.01 4.65 0.57
CA GLU A 102 -4.30 5.30 1.67
C GLU A 102 -4.66 4.64 3.00
N VAL A 103 -3.67 4.48 3.88
CA VAL A 103 -3.88 4.17 5.30
C VAL A 103 -4.10 5.48 6.03
N THR A 104 -5.32 5.71 6.52
CA THR A 104 -5.73 7.00 7.10
C THR A 104 -5.55 7.09 8.61
N GLY A 105 -5.23 5.97 9.27
CA GLY A 105 -5.00 5.89 10.70
C GLY A 105 -5.67 4.72 11.38
N ILE A 106 -6.11 4.90 12.62
CA ILE A 106 -6.82 3.90 13.42
C ILE A 106 -8.07 4.55 14.01
N GLU A 107 -9.20 3.87 13.87
CA GLU A 107 -10.46 4.22 14.52
C GLU A 107 -11.01 3.00 15.24
N THR A 108 -11.37 3.16 16.50
CA THR A 108 -11.94 2.07 17.34
C THR A 108 -11.15 0.76 17.20
N ASP A 109 -9.83 0.83 17.34
CA ASP A 109 -8.90 -0.31 17.23
C ASP A 109 -8.79 -0.95 15.84
N VAL A 110 -9.29 -0.31 14.78
CA VAL A 110 -9.21 -0.83 13.41
C VAL A 110 -8.39 0.12 12.55
N VAL A 111 -7.46 -0.42 11.77
CA VAL A 111 -6.72 0.36 10.75
C VAL A 111 -7.69 0.81 9.67
N THR A 112 -7.81 2.12 9.48
CA THR A 112 -8.72 2.73 8.50
C THR A 112 -8.02 2.91 7.16
N LEU A 113 -8.77 2.63 6.10
CA LEU A 113 -8.30 2.64 4.72
C LEU A 113 -9.25 3.50 3.87
N GLN A 114 -8.68 4.26 2.95
CA GLN A 114 -9.41 5.08 2.00
C GLN A 114 -8.90 4.84 0.59
N ASP A 115 -9.76 4.34 -0.29
CA ASP A 115 -9.42 4.22 -1.71
C ASP A 115 -9.34 5.61 -2.35
N ILE A 116 -8.22 5.88 -3.01
CA ILE A 116 -7.99 7.12 -3.77
C ILE A 116 -8.31 6.89 -5.23
N PHE A 117 -7.87 5.73 -5.75
CA PHE A 117 -8.15 5.29 -7.12
C PHE A 117 -8.62 3.85 -7.12
N VAL A 118 -9.57 3.54 -8.00
CA VAL A 118 -10.11 2.20 -8.19
C VAL A 118 -10.22 1.83 -9.67
N PHE A 119 -10.00 0.57 -10.00
CA PHE A 119 -10.27 0.04 -11.33
C PHE A 119 -11.72 -0.43 -11.43
N GLU A 120 -12.54 0.33 -12.17
CA GLU A 120 -13.93 0.00 -12.45
C GLU A 120 -14.00 -0.95 -13.64
N LYS A 121 -14.21 -2.23 -13.38
CA LYS A 121 -14.44 -3.22 -14.43
C LYS A 121 -15.82 -3.01 -15.07
N ARG A 122 -15.86 -2.85 -16.40
CA ARG A 122 -17.11 -2.66 -17.18
C ARG A 122 -17.59 -3.93 -17.88
N GLY A 123 -16.71 -4.91 -18.11
CA GLY A 123 -17.07 -6.16 -18.78
C GLY A 123 -15.92 -6.77 -19.57
N LEU A 124 -16.27 -7.53 -20.59
CA LEU A 124 -15.33 -8.08 -21.57
C LEU A 124 -15.58 -7.44 -22.93
N GLY A 125 -14.52 -7.07 -23.60
CA GLY A 125 -14.56 -6.60 -24.98
C GLY A 125 -14.81 -7.74 -25.98
N PRO A 126 -15.00 -7.42 -27.27
CA PRO A 126 -15.18 -8.40 -28.33
C PRO A 126 -13.99 -9.37 -28.49
N ASP A 127 -12.81 -8.94 -28.09
CA ASP A 127 -11.55 -9.70 -28.10
C ASP A 127 -11.37 -10.57 -26.83
N GLY A 128 -12.37 -10.63 -25.95
CA GLY A 128 -12.33 -11.35 -24.67
C GLY A 128 -11.49 -10.67 -23.58
N LYS A 129 -10.95 -9.47 -23.83
CA LYS A 129 -10.17 -8.73 -22.85
C LYS A 129 -11.07 -7.97 -21.88
N VAL A 130 -10.58 -7.81 -20.67
CA VAL A 130 -11.28 -7.02 -19.65
C VAL A 130 -11.25 -5.54 -20.02
N VAL A 131 -12.44 -4.96 -20.15
CA VAL A 131 -12.66 -3.53 -20.37
C VAL A 131 -13.00 -2.89 -19.03
N GLY A 132 -12.37 -1.77 -18.75
CA GLY A 132 -12.60 -0.99 -17.54
C GLY A 132 -11.81 0.31 -17.59
N ARG A 133 -12.02 1.16 -16.57
CA ARG A 133 -11.27 2.40 -16.40
C ARG A 133 -10.66 2.45 -15.01
N PHE A 134 -9.51 3.09 -14.89
CA PHE A 134 -8.93 3.47 -13.60
C PHE A 134 -9.47 4.87 -13.27
N ALA A 135 -10.20 5.01 -12.17
CA ALA A 135 -10.90 6.22 -11.81
C ALA A 135 -10.50 6.71 -10.43
N ALA A 136 -10.43 8.02 -10.27
CA ALA A 136 -10.33 8.65 -8.96
C ALA A 136 -11.66 8.54 -8.21
N THR A 137 -11.60 8.49 -6.88
CA THR A 137 -12.78 8.40 -6.01
C THR A 137 -13.33 9.76 -5.58
N GLY A 138 -12.72 10.85 -6.03
CA GLY A 138 -13.07 12.21 -5.61
C GLY A 138 -12.48 12.62 -4.26
N ILE A 139 -11.61 11.78 -3.67
CA ILE A 139 -11.05 12.01 -2.34
C ILE A 139 -9.61 12.48 -2.45
N LEU A 140 -9.33 13.66 -1.88
CA LEU A 140 -7.97 14.16 -1.75
C LEU A 140 -7.27 13.41 -0.60
N PRO A 141 -6.13 12.72 -0.88
CA PRO A 141 -5.45 11.94 0.15
C PRO A 141 -4.79 12.84 1.20
N LYS A 142 -4.73 12.37 2.44
CA LYS A 142 -4.07 13.06 3.56
C LYS A 142 -2.58 13.30 3.31
N PHE A 143 -1.91 12.37 2.61
CA PHE A 143 -0.49 12.54 2.30
C PHE A 143 -0.21 13.76 1.40
N ASN A 144 -1.23 14.34 0.75
CA ASN A 144 -1.08 15.56 -0.04
C ASN A 144 -0.54 16.73 0.80
N GLU A 145 -0.88 16.80 2.09
CA GLU A 145 -0.34 17.81 3.01
C GLU A 145 1.18 17.69 3.14
N LYS A 146 1.70 16.46 3.23
CA LYS A 146 3.16 16.21 3.28
C LYS A 146 3.84 16.63 1.99
N LEU A 147 3.21 16.40 0.84
CA LEU A 147 3.74 16.79 -0.47
C LEU A 147 3.80 18.32 -0.58
N VAL A 148 2.73 19.01 -0.19
CA VAL A 148 2.67 20.48 -0.20
C VAL A 148 3.74 21.06 0.72
N ALA A 149 3.95 20.51 1.91
CA ALA A 149 5.01 20.90 2.83
C ALA A 149 6.42 20.69 2.24
N ALA A 150 6.59 19.69 1.38
CA ALA A 150 7.82 19.42 0.64
C ALA A 150 7.95 20.26 -0.67
N GLY A 151 7.02 21.20 -0.93
CA GLY A 151 7.01 22.02 -2.13
C GLY A 151 6.47 21.32 -3.38
N ILE A 152 5.91 20.12 -3.26
CA ILE A 152 5.33 19.35 -4.36
C ILE A 152 3.82 19.60 -4.39
N ARG A 153 3.32 20.10 -5.51
CA ARG A 153 1.88 20.30 -5.71
C ARG A 153 1.38 19.35 -6.78
N LEU A 154 0.47 18.45 -6.40
CA LEU A 154 -0.28 17.65 -7.35
C LEU A 154 -1.47 18.44 -7.87
N PRO A 155 -1.82 18.34 -9.17
CA PRO A 155 -3.05 18.91 -9.70
C PRO A 155 -4.26 18.33 -8.97
N VAL A 156 -5.18 19.17 -8.48
CA VAL A 156 -6.38 18.69 -7.76
C VAL A 156 -7.27 17.87 -8.69
N GLU A 157 -7.27 18.21 -9.97
CA GLU A 157 -8.00 17.53 -11.03
C GLU A 157 -7.60 16.05 -11.19
N LEU A 158 -6.42 15.67 -10.68
CA LEU A 158 -5.99 14.27 -10.64
C LEU A 158 -6.91 13.40 -9.78
N PHE A 159 -7.53 14.00 -8.77
CA PHE A 159 -8.40 13.33 -7.80
C PHE A 159 -9.88 13.49 -8.11
N ASP A 160 -10.25 14.26 -9.14
CA ASP A 160 -11.64 14.40 -9.56
C ASP A 160 -12.17 13.09 -10.15
N GLU A 161 -13.47 12.79 -9.94
CA GLU A 161 -14.10 11.52 -10.32
C GLU A 161 -14.00 11.17 -11.81
N VAL A 162 -13.55 12.08 -12.66
CA VAL A 162 -13.51 11.89 -14.11
C VAL A 162 -12.15 12.29 -14.69
N VAL A 163 -11.15 11.48 -14.47
CA VAL A 163 -10.01 11.47 -15.41
C VAL A 163 -10.12 10.17 -16.22
N PRO A 164 -10.53 10.21 -17.49
CA PRO A 164 -10.33 9.08 -18.37
C PRO A 164 -8.82 8.97 -18.58
N VAL A 165 -8.15 8.15 -17.78
CA VAL A 165 -6.80 7.72 -18.12
C VAL A 165 -6.95 6.86 -19.36
N GLY A 166 -6.73 7.50 -20.51
CA GLY A 166 -6.73 6.86 -21.81
C GLY A 166 -5.74 5.71 -21.80
N CYS A 167 -6.26 4.49 -21.71
CA CYS A 167 -5.58 3.30 -22.15
C CYS A 167 -5.94 3.11 -23.63
N GLU A 168 -5.50 4.05 -24.47
CA GLU A 168 -5.26 3.79 -25.88
C GLU A 168 -3.81 3.32 -25.99
N ARG A 169 -3.64 1.98 -26.04
CA ARG A 169 -2.82 1.13 -26.95
C ARG A 169 -2.62 -0.24 -26.35
#